data_c8792db554f3c73e7f0d21e2a7848cd3
#
_entry.id   c8792db554f3c73e7f0d21e2a7848cd3
#
_cell.length_a   1.000
_cell.length_b   1.000
_cell.length_c   1.000
_cell.angle_alpha   90.00
_cell.angle_beta   90.00
_cell.angle_gamma   90.00
#
_symmetry.space_group_name_H-M   'P 1'
#
loop_
_entity.id
_entity.type
_entity.pdbx_description
1 polymer ?
#
loop_
_entity_poly.entity_id
_entity_poly.type
_entity_poly.pdbx_seq_one_letter_code
_entity_poly.pdbx_strand_id
1 'polypeptide(L)'
;MVNDQLHIIMPVKDSIAIAERAIHAIVDCGYTLCVYDDNSLPENAQRLDEIANDKHIQVVHISSLTDHPSPNYRLVLQQSQQQALIENKHLLIVESDVIIKANTLNRMLEEVQEGVGMVAAVTVDEQGEYNFPYHYLHRLRYRFLSKKTIDTKKRFSFCCTLLTNELL
;
A
#
# COMPACT_ATOMS: atom_id res chain seq x y z
N MET A 1 -7.29 -0.21 19.85
CA MET A 1 -7.37 -1.58 19.29
C MET A 1 -6.74 -1.50 17.93
N VAL A 2 -5.66 -2.26 17.68
CA VAL A 2 -5.08 -2.39 16.33
C VAL A 2 -6.18 -3.00 15.47
N ASN A 3 -6.49 -2.37 14.33
CA ASN A 3 -7.48 -2.92 13.39
C ASN A 3 -6.79 -4.06 12.63
N ASP A 4 -7.07 -5.29 13.02
CA ASP A 4 -6.42 -6.52 12.54
C ASP A 4 -7.00 -7.04 11.20
N GLN A 5 -7.76 -6.22 10.50
CA GLN A 5 -8.42 -6.60 9.24
C GLN A 5 -7.53 -6.49 8.01
N LEU A 6 -6.34 -5.88 8.12
CA LEU A 6 -5.44 -5.62 7.00
C LEU A 6 -4.13 -6.39 7.11
N HIS A 7 -3.74 -7.03 6.01
CA HIS A 7 -2.37 -7.39 5.72
C HIS A 7 -1.78 -6.30 4.84
N ILE A 8 -0.89 -5.46 5.40
CA ILE A 8 -0.34 -4.29 4.71
C ILE A 8 1.03 -4.63 4.18
N ILE A 9 1.26 -4.33 2.90
CA ILE A 9 2.56 -4.53 2.27
C ILE A 9 3.09 -3.25 1.64
N MET A 10 4.41 -3.14 1.59
CA MET A 10 5.12 -2.05 0.90
C MET A 10 6.30 -2.63 0.12
N PRO A 11 6.23 -2.70 -1.22
CA PRO A 11 7.40 -3.00 -2.05
C PRO A 11 8.36 -1.81 -2.02
N VAL A 12 9.65 -2.08 -1.82
CA VAL A 12 10.72 -1.05 -1.76
C VAL A 12 11.88 -1.47 -2.64
N LYS A 13 12.45 -0.52 -3.37
CA LYS A 13 13.75 -0.63 -4.00
C LYS A 13 14.50 0.70 -3.92
N ASP A 14 15.60 0.71 -3.19
CA ASP A 14 16.58 1.80 -3.05
C ASP A 14 16.08 3.13 -2.49
N SER A 15 14.86 3.54 -2.68
CA SER A 15 14.34 4.86 -2.26
C SER A 15 14.05 4.97 -0.76
N ILE A 16 15.05 4.68 0.10
CA ILE A 16 14.87 4.48 1.55
C ILE A 16 14.36 5.73 2.28
N ALA A 17 14.85 6.91 1.97
CA ALA A 17 14.45 8.13 2.68
C ALA A 17 12.94 8.45 2.55
N ILE A 18 12.35 8.16 1.38
CA ILE A 18 10.92 8.35 1.20
C ILE A 18 10.12 7.16 1.73
N ALA A 19 10.63 5.92 1.57
CA ALA A 19 10.05 4.72 2.13
C ALA A 19 9.94 4.80 3.67
N GLU A 20 10.99 5.29 4.36
CA GLU A 20 10.97 5.51 5.80
C GLU A 20 9.83 6.43 6.24
N ARG A 21 9.60 7.53 5.52
CA ARG A 21 8.47 8.44 5.78
C ARG A 21 7.11 7.75 5.57
N ALA A 22 6.99 6.94 4.53
CA ALA A 22 5.76 6.19 4.24
C ALA A 22 5.51 5.10 5.31
N ILE A 23 6.55 4.39 5.75
CA ILE A 23 6.50 3.43 6.86
C ILE A 23 6.02 4.11 8.14
N HIS A 24 6.64 5.24 8.52
CA HIS A 24 6.24 6.00 9.70
C HIS A 24 4.77 6.40 9.64
N ALA A 25 4.29 6.89 8.49
CA ALA A 25 2.90 7.29 8.34
C ALA A 25 1.90 6.14 8.58
N ILE A 26 2.27 4.90 8.25
CA ILE A 26 1.44 3.72 8.51
C ILE A 26 1.51 3.32 9.99
N VAL A 27 2.73 3.25 10.55
CA VAL A 27 2.95 2.85 11.95
C VAL A 27 2.33 3.85 12.92
N ASP A 28 2.45 5.16 12.65
CA ASP A 28 1.85 6.22 13.47
C ASP A 28 0.31 6.18 13.47
N CYS A 29 -0.29 5.54 12.45
CA CYS A 29 -1.74 5.25 12.45
C CYS A 29 -2.11 4.01 13.29
N GLY A 30 -1.14 3.35 13.93
CA GLY A 30 -1.36 2.15 14.75
C GLY A 30 -1.44 0.85 13.96
N TYR A 31 -0.94 0.82 12.73
CA TYR A 31 -0.88 -0.40 11.91
C TYR A 31 0.54 -0.94 11.84
N THR A 32 0.67 -2.23 11.62
CA THR A 32 1.92 -2.88 11.23
C THR A 32 1.90 -3.19 9.73
N LEU A 33 3.08 -3.37 9.13
CA LEU A 33 3.22 -3.71 7.72
C LEU A 33 4.38 -4.67 7.49
N CYS A 34 4.36 -5.32 6.33
CA CYS A 34 5.47 -6.11 5.79
C CYS A 34 6.11 -5.33 4.64
N VAL A 35 7.38 -5.00 4.76
CA VAL A 35 8.17 -4.37 3.69
C VAL A 35 8.84 -5.46 2.87
N TYR A 36 8.69 -5.41 1.54
CA TYR A 36 9.38 -6.28 0.61
C TYR A 36 10.52 -5.53 -0.07
N ASP A 37 11.74 -5.83 0.30
CA ASP A 37 12.95 -5.27 -0.31
C ASP A 37 13.28 -6.01 -1.61
N ASP A 38 13.06 -5.37 -2.76
CA ASP A 38 13.29 -5.96 -4.07
C ASP A 38 14.73 -5.74 -4.56
N ASN A 39 15.68 -6.35 -3.86
CA ASN A 39 17.10 -6.30 -4.20
C ASN A 39 17.68 -4.87 -4.21
N SER A 40 17.46 -4.11 -3.15
CA SER A 40 18.11 -2.81 -2.92
C SER A 40 19.63 -2.97 -2.76
N LEU A 41 20.35 -1.88 -2.93
CA LEU A 41 21.78 -1.82 -2.61
C LEU A 41 22.01 -2.22 -1.14
N PRO A 42 23.15 -2.85 -0.81
CA PRO A 42 23.41 -3.39 0.54
C PRO A 42 23.21 -2.36 1.67
N GLU A 43 23.65 -1.13 1.48
CA GLU A 43 23.47 -0.04 2.44
C GLU A 43 21.99 0.33 2.65
N ASN A 44 21.18 0.26 1.60
CA ASN A 44 19.76 0.52 1.65
C ASN A 44 18.99 -0.64 2.32
N ALA A 45 19.35 -1.88 2.00
CA ALA A 45 18.80 -3.07 2.64
C ALA A 45 19.08 -3.06 4.15
N GLN A 46 20.34 -2.76 4.56
CA GLN A 46 20.71 -2.61 5.96
C GLN A 46 19.88 -1.52 6.65
N ARG A 47 19.67 -0.38 5.99
CA ARG A 47 18.86 0.70 6.56
C ARG A 47 17.39 0.29 6.75
N LEU A 48 16.84 -0.51 5.84
CA LEU A 48 15.50 -1.08 6.02
C LEU A 48 15.43 -1.98 7.27
N ASP A 49 16.44 -2.80 7.50
CA ASP A 49 16.50 -3.65 8.70
C ASP A 49 16.57 -2.83 10.00
N GLU A 50 17.33 -1.73 9.99
CA GLU A 50 17.38 -0.81 11.14
C GLU A 50 15.99 -0.19 11.41
N ILE A 51 15.30 0.28 10.37
CA ILE A 51 13.94 0.83 10.47
C ILE A 51 12.97 -0.25 10.98
N ALA A 52 13.09 -1.48 10.46
CA ALA A 52 12.24 -2.59 10.85
C ALA A 52 12.38 -2.93 12.34
N ASN A 53 13.62 -2.97 12.83
CA ASN A 53 13.91 -3.20 14.25
C ASN A 53 13.36 -2.09 15.15
N ASP A 54 13.54 -0.82 14.75
CA ASP A 54 13.04 0.35 15.51
C ASP A 54 11.50 0.38 15.55
N LYS A 55 10.84 0.07 14.44
CA LYS A 55 9.37 0.14 14.31
C LYS A 55 8.66 -1.17 14.57
N HIS A 56 9.38 -2.25 14.86
CA HIS A 56 8.82 -3.60 15.07
C HIS A 56 7.95 -4.07 13.91
N ILE A 57 8.43 -3.86 12.67
CA ILE A 57 7.79 -4.31 11.44
C ILE A 57 8.61 -5.43 10.79
N GLN A 58 8.01 -6.12 9.82
CA GLN A 58 8.67 -7.18 9.09
C GLN A 58 9.33 -6.63 7.81
N VAL A 59 10.56 -7.08 7.52
CA VAL A 59 11.19 -6.95 6.19
C VAL A 59 11.40 -8.34 5.60
N VAL A 60 11.07 -8.47 4.32
CA VAL A 60 11.34 -9.67 3.52
C VAL A 60 12.24 -9.27 2.37
N HIS A 61 13.49 -9.71 2.41
CA HIS A 61 14.42 -9.51 1.28
C HIS A 61 14.11 -10.51 0.18
N ILE A 62 13.75 -10.03 -1.00
CA ILE A 62 13.38 -10.86 -2.16
C ILE A 62 14.55 -11.74 -2.62
N SER A 63 15.79 -11.30 -2.41
CA SER A 63 17.00 -12.11 -2.65
C SER A 63 17.03 -13.43 -1.88
N SER A 64 16.27 -13.56 -0.78
CA SER A 64 16.12 -14.84 -0.07
C SER A 64 15.10 -15.79 -0.69
N LEU A 65 14.28 -15.30 -1.63
CA LEU A 65 13.20 -16.05 -2.26
C LEU A 65 13.48 -16.41 -3.72
N THR A 66 14.31 -15.62 -4.41
CA THR A 66 14.61 -15.80 -5.82
C THR A 66 15.93 -15.15 -6.20
N ASP A 67 16.63 -15.74 -7.18
CA ASP A 67 17.83 -15.17 -7.83
C ASP A 67 17.47 -14.24 -9.01
N HIS A 68 16.18 -14.06 -9.31
CA HIS A 68 15.78 -13.17 -10.39
C HIS A 68 16.09 -11.70 -10.06
N PRO A 69 16.62 -10.94 -11.03
CA PRO A 69 16.84 -9.52 -10.84
C PRO A 69 15.50 -8.77 -10.68
N SER A 70 15.53 -7.64 -9.97
CA SER A 70 14.39 -6.72 -9.91
C SER A 70 13.93 -6.28 -11.33
N PRO A 71 12.63 -6.09 -11.58
CA PRO A 71 11.54 -6.06 -10.60
C PRO A 71 10.89 -7.43 -10.34
N ASN A 72 10.63 -7.73 -9.07
CA ASN A 72 9.95 -8.96 -8.62
C ASN A 72 8.53 -8.71 -8.10
N TYR A 73 7.87 -7.66 -8.57
CA TYR A 73 6.57 -7.23 -8.06
C TYR A 73 5.49 -8.34 -8.09
N ARG A 74 5.50 -9.18 -9.12
CA ARG A 74 4.58 -10.33 -9.22
C ARG A 74 4.79 -11.33 -8.07
N LEU A 75 6.05 -11.61 -7.71
CA LEU A 75 6.37 -12.52 -6.61
C LEU A 75 5.89 -11.94 -5.29
N VAL A 76 6.13 -10.65 -5.05
CA VAL A 76 5.62 -9.92 -3.87
C VAL A 76 4.11 -10.05 -3.76
N LEU A 77 3.36 -9.78 -4.84
CA LEU A 77 1.90 -9.89 -4.83
C LEU A 77 1.42 -11.31 -4.54
N GLN A 78 2.05 -12.33 -5.13
CA GLN A 78 1.68 -13.74 -4.90
C GLN A 78 1.90 -14.16 -3.44
N GLN A 79 3.04 -13.80 -2.85
CA GLN A 79 3.35 -14.08 -1.44
C GLN A 79 2.37 -13.37 -0.51
N SER A 80 2.12 -12.10 -0.78
CA SER A 80 1.23 -11.26 0.04
C SER A 80 -0.24 -11.72 -0.04
N GLN A 81 -0.70 -12.13 -1.22
CA GLN A 81 -2.03 -12.71 -1.41
C GLN A 81 -2.20 -13.98 -0.58
N GLN A 82 -1.23 -14.90 -0.65
CA GLN A 82 -1.28 -16.14 0.12
C GLN A 82 -1.32 -15.85 1.62
N GLN A 83 -0.49 -14.92 2.10
CA GLN A 83 -0.46 -14.57 3.51
C GLN A 83 -1.77 -13.92 3.96
N ALA A 84 -2.32 -12.98 3.20
CA ALA A 84 -3.59 -12.35 3.50
C ALA A 84 -4.75 -13.36 3.59
N LEU A 85 -4.78 -14.35 2.68
CA LEU A 85 -5.76 -15.44 2.70
C LEU A 85 -5.62 -16.33 3.94
N ILE A 86 -4.37 -16.70 4.32
CA ILE A 86 -4.10 -17.51 5.52
C ILE A 86 -4.56 -16.77 6.78
N GLU A 87 -4.32 -15.45 6.84
CA GLU A 87 -4.70 -14.59 7.96
C GLU A 87 -6.19 -14.20 7.94
N ASN A 88 -6.91 -14.51 6.87
CA ASN A 88 -8.30 -14.06 6.64
C ASN A 88 -8.44 -12.53 6.70
N LYS A 89 -7.50 -11.81 6.07
CA LYS A 89 -7.44 -10.35 6.01
C LYS A 89 -7.62 -9.83 4.59
N HIS A 90 -7.94 -8.55 4.47
CA HIS A 90 -7.82 -7.82 3.22
C HIS A 90 -6.35 -7.51 2.95
N LEU A 91 -5.92 -7.49 1.69
CA LEU A 91 -4.57 -7.11 1.29
C LEU A 91 -4.53 -5.61 0.96
N LEU A 92 -3.73 -4.84 1.68
CA LEU A 92 -3.47 -3.44 1.36
C LEU A 92 -2.05 -3.28 0.80
N ILE A 93 -1.97 -2.76 -0.41
CA ILE A 93 -0.72 -2.41 -1.08
C ILE A 93 -0.51 -0.91 -0.93
N VAL A 94 0.65 -0.50 -0.42
CA VAL A 94 1.06 0.91 -0.34
C VAL A 94 2.43 1.02 -0.99
N GLU A 95 2.54 1.82 -2.06
CA GLU A 95 3.82 2.09 -2.71
C GLU A 95 4.73 2.92 -1.80
N SER A 96 6.04 2.71 -1.91
CA SER A 96 7.04 3.28 -0.99
C SER A 96 7.16 4.81 -1.04
N ASP A 97 6.57 5.47 -2.03
CA ASP A 97 6.51 6.93 -2.18
C ASP A 97 5.15 7.53 -1.79
N VAL A 98 4.25 6.73 -1.22
CA VAL A 98 2.91 7.16 -0.83
C VAL A 98 2.83 7.38 0.68
N ILE A 99 2.66 8.63 1.10
CA ILE A 99 2.46 8.99 2.50
C ILE A 99 0.96 9.07 2.79
N ILE A 100 0.45 8.14 3.59
CA ILE A 100 -0.97 8.13 3.97
C ILE A 100 -1.27 9.20 5.03
N LYS A 101 -2.54 9.67 5.05
CA LYS A 101 -3.05 10.52 6.12
C LYS A 101 -3.65 9.67 7.24
N ALA A 102 -3.69 10.19 8.46
CA ALA A 102 -4.09 9.49 9.67
C ALA A 102 -5.42 8.70 9.58
N ASN A 103 -6.38 9.17 8.80
CA ASN A 103 -7.68 8.50 8.65
C ASN A 103 -7.85 7.72 7.34
N THR A 104 -6.79 7.62 6.52
CA THR A 104 -6.89 7.01 5.18
C THR A 104 -7.34 5.55 5.26
N LEU A 105 -6.68 4.75 6.08
CA LEU A 105 -6.95 3.31 6.17
C LEU A 105 -8.34 3.02 6.74
N ASN A 106 -8.77 3.74 7.77
CA ASN A 106 -10.11 3.60 8.32
C ASN A 106 -11.18 3.92 7.27
N ARG A 107 -10.99 5.00 6.50
CA ARG A 107 -11.92 5.36 5.43
C ARG A 107 -11.96 4.34 4.30
N MET A 108 -10.82 3.72 3.98
CA MET A 108 -10.79 2.64 2.98
C MET A 108 -11.57 1.42 3.48
N LEU A 109 -11.44 1.06 4.75
CA LEU A 109 -12.20 -0.04 5.36
C LEU A 109 -13.72 0.24 5.42
N GLU A 110 -14.13 1.49 5.66
CA GLU A 110 -15.54 1.90 5.63
C GLU A 110 -16.19 1.70 4.25
N GLU A 111 -15.40 1.72 3.16
CA GLU A 111 -15.88 1.49 1.80
C GLU A 111 -15.89 0.01 1.39
N VAL A 112 -15.40 -0.90 2.24
CA VAL A 112 -15.49 -2.35 2.02
C VAL A 112 -16.92 -2.81 2.31
N GLN A 113 -17.68 -3.08 1.26
CA GLN A 113 -19.06 -3.53 1.31
C GLN A 113 -19.25 -4.74 0.39
N GLU A 114 -20.37 -5.44 0.51
CA GLU A 114 -20.71 -6.56 -0.36
C GLU A 114 -20.62 -6.17 -1.85
N GLY A 115 -19.90 -6.97 -2.63
CA GLY A 115 -19.68 -6.74 -4.07
C GLY A 115 -18.58 -5.72 -4.39
N VAL A 116 -17.89 -5.16 -3.38
CA VAL A 116 -16.71 -4.32 -3.57
C VAL A 116 -15.45 -5.19 -3.53
N GLY A 117 -14.82 -5.39 -4.67
CA GLY A 117 -13.57 -6.16 -4.76
C GLY A 117 -12.33 -5.35 -4.36
N MET A 118 -12.34 -4.03 -4.61
CA MET A 118 -11.17 -3.17 -4.39
C MET A 118 -11.56 -1.77 -3.96
N VAL A 119 -10.73 -1.16 -3.09
CA VAL A 119 -10.83 0.25 -2.68
C VAL A 119 -9.48 0.91 -2.89
N ALA A 120 -9.40 1.90 -3.79
CA ALA A 120 -8.17 2.64 -4.05
C ALA A 120 -8.24 4.07 -3.49
N ALA A 121 -7.20 4.49 -2.79
CA ALA A 121 -7.08 5.86 -2.35
C ALA A 121 -6.75 6.79 -3.53
N VAL A 122 -7.30 7.99 -3.50
CA VAL A 122 -6.92 9.05 -4.42
C VAL A 122 -5.67 9.73 -3.88
N THR A 123 -4.59 9.67 -4.65
CA THR A 123 -3.34 10.35 -4.31
C THR A 123 -3.32 11.79 -4.81
N VAL A 124 -2.57 12.63 -4.13
CA VAL A 124 -2.28 14.01 -4.53
C VAL A 124 -0.76 14.21 -4.56
N ASP A 125 -0.30 15.10 -5.41
CA ASP A 125 1.10 15.51 -5.43
C ASP A 125 1.43 16.51 -4.29
N GLU A 126 2.68 16.98 -4.24
CA GLU A 126 3.15 17.95 -3.24
C GLU A 126 2.43 19.31 -3.33
N GLN A 127 1.88 19.66 -4.50
CA GLN A 127 1.11 20.86 -4.74
C GLN A 127 -0.37 20.69 -4.37
N GLY A 128 -0.78 19.46 -3.97
CA GLY A 128 -2.16 19.13 -3.62
C GLY A 128 -3.04 18.87 -4.82
N GLU A 129 -2.47 18.72 -6.02
CA GLU A 129 -3.20 18.35 -7.20
C GLU A 129 -3.48 16.85 -7.24
N TYR A 130 -4.71 16.49 -7.64
CA TYR A 130 -5.13 15.09 -7.70
C TYR A 130 -4.39 14.30 -8.77
N ASN A 131 -3.74 13.23 -8.39
CA ASN A 131 -3.18 12.26 -9.30
C ASN A 131 -4.26 11.26 -9.74
N PHE A 132 -5.07 11.67 -10.71
CA PHE A 132 -6.08 10.79 -11.31
C PHE A 132 -5.52 10.13 -12.57
N PRO A 133 -5.51 8.81 -12.67
CA PRO A 133 -5.14 8.12 -13.90
C PRO A 133 -6.17 8.27 -15.02
N TYR A 134 -7.26 9.05 -14.84
CA TYR A 134 -8.40 9.11 -15.76
C TYR A 134 -8.85 10.51 -16.11
N HIS A 135 -9.57 10.56 -17.26
CA HIS A 135 -10.16 11.69 -17.93
C HIS A 135 -10.50 12.89 -17.02
N TYR A 136 -10.17 14.07 -17.53
CA TYR A 136 -10.46 15.38 -16.97
C TYR A 136 -11.88 15.53 -16.36
N LEU A 137 -12.90 14.91 -16.97
CA LEU A 137 -14.27 14.93 -16.46
C LEU A 137 -14.44 14.22 -15.10
N HIS A 138 -13.68 13.15 -14.82
CA HIS A 138 -13.73 12.49 -13.52
C HIS A 138 -13.06 13.34 -12.44
N ARG A 139 -11.98 14.04 -12.77
CA ARG A 139 -11.30 14.99 -11.87
C ARG A 139 -12.24 16.12 -11.44
N LEU A 140 -12.97 16.73 -12.39
CA LEU A 140 -13.98 17.75 -12.10
C LEU A 140 -15.12 17.21 -11.24
N ARG A 141 -15.66 16.04 -11.60
CA ARG A 141 -16.75 15.41 -10.84
C ARG A 141 -16.32 15.13 -9.41
N TYR A 142 -15.11 14.62 -9.18
CA TYR A 142 -14.58 14.33 -7.85
C TYR A 142 -14.46 15.60 -6.99
N ARG A 143 -14.08 16.74 -7.56
CA ARG A 143 -13.99 18.03 -6.84
C ARG A 143 -15.32 18.46 -6.22
N PHE A 144 -16.43 18.13 -6.88
CA PHE A 144 -17.78 18.54 -6.47
C PHE A 144 -18.55 17.49 -5.68
N LEU A 145 -18.01 16.30 -5.47
CA LEU A 145 -18.65 15.28 -4.65
C LEU A 145 -18.63 15.69 -3.18
N SER A 146 -19.76 15.57 -2.50
CA SER A 146 -19.87 15.72 -1.05
C SER A 146 -19.17 14.57 -0.33
N LYS A 147 -19.44 13.33 -0.73
CA LYS A 147 -18.68 12.13 -0.35
C LYS A 147 -17.56 11.95 -1.37
N LYS A 148 -16.31 11.98 -0.92
CA LYS A 148 -15.11 11.85 -1.79
C LYS A 148 -14.86 10.39 -2.20
N THR A 149 -15.90 9.68 -2.61
CA THR A 149 -15.89 8.28 -3.07
C THR A 149 -16.58 8.17 -4.43
N ILE A 150 -16.03 7.36 -5.31
CA ILE A 150 -16.59 7.09 -6.64
C ILE A 150 -16.56 5.59 -6.91
N ASP A 151 -17.71 5.01 -7.16
CA ASP A 151 -17.80 3.63 -7.65
C ASP A 151 -17.39 3.59 -9.13
N THR A 152 -16.52 2.66 -9.46
CA THR A 152 -16.01 2.50 -10.82
C THR A 152 -15.70 1.06 -11.15
N LYS A 153 -15.99 0.67 -12.40
CA LYS A 153 -15.52 -0.58 -13.00
C LYS A 153 -14.32 -0.35 -13.94
N LYS A 154 -13.77 0.86 -13.94
CA LYS A 154 -12.66 1.26 -14.78
C LYS A 154 -11.34 1.09 -14.01
N ARG A 155 -10.23 1.33 -14.70
CA ARG A 155 -8.89 1.27 -14.11
C ARG A 155 -8.74 2.31 -12.98
N PHE A 156 -7.90 2.04 -12.00
CA PHE A 156 -7.50 2.93 -10.90
C PHE A 156 -6.00 2.71 -10.62
N SER A 157 -5.43 3.57 -9.77
CA SER A 157 -4.03 3.48 -9.38
C SER A 157 -3.84 2.42 -8.30
N PHE A 158 -2.76 1.65 -8.39
CA PHE A 158 -2.35 0.70 -7.33
C PHE A 158 -1.50 1.34 -6.22
N CYS A 159 -1.22 2.64 -6.28
CA CYS A 159 -0.33 3.31 -5.32
C CYS A 159 -0.72 3.13 -3.85
N CYS A 160 -2.02 3.10 -3.55
CA CYS A 160 -2.56 2.76 -2.24
C CYS A 160 -3.90 2.07 -2.47
N THR A 161 -3.91 0.73 -2.47
CA THR A 161 -5.08 -0.06 -2.89
C THR A 161 -5.29 -1.24 -1.97
N LEU A 162 -6.51 -1.33 -1.46
CA LEU A 162 -7.03 -2.45 -0.69
C LEU A 162 -7.74 -3.43 -1.64
N LEU A 163 -7.32 -4.68 -1.61
CA LEU A 163 -8.00 -5.82 -2.23
C LEU A 163 -8.78 -6.55 -1.14
N THR A 164 -10.08 -6.73 -1.33
CA THR A 164 -10.90 -7.41 -0.33
C THR A 164 -10.54 -8.89 -0.28
N ASN A 165 -10.72 -9.51 0.89
CA ASN A 165 -10.48 -10.96 1.03
C ASN A 165 -11.36 -11.78 0.07
N GLU A 166 -12.57 -11.29 -0.24
CA GLU A 166 -13.48 -11.92 -1.20
C GLU A 166 -12.92 -11.92 -2.64
N LEU A 167 -12.10 -10.92 -2.99
CA LEU A 167 -11.46 -10.82 -4.30
C LEU A 167 -10.18 -11.66 -4.40
N LEU A 168 -9.44 -11.86 -3.32
CA LEU A 168 -8.14 -12.58 -3.29
C LEU A 168 -8.29 -14.08 -3.61
#